data_685b789ad805e578933903071cc38320
#
_entry.id   685b789ad805e578933903071cc38320
#
_cell.length_a   1.000
_cell.length_b   1.000
_cell.length_c   1.000
_cell.angle_alpha   90.00
_cell.angle_beta   90.00
_cell.angle_gamma   90.00
#
_symmetry.space_group_name_H-M   'P 1'
#
loop_
_entity.id
_entity.type
_entity.pdbx_description
1 polymer ?
#
loop_
_entity_poly.entity_id
_entity_poly.type
_entity_poly.pdbx_seq_one_letter_code
_entity_poly.pdbx_strand_id
1 'polypeptide(L)'
;MQTAFSFVSAALFMVAAIIIDNRGRISLEFLLVAFSSISAVLLSSLFCATQAQKRYKRTSFPNARQLQRLIENQHGNFCSDAQRHKYVVKTYSEIHESLCNVNESRVKWIKVSMISFYVALGLCVCWFVAAIVVLIVRKGG
;
A
#
# COMPACT_ATOMS: atom_id res chain seq x y z
N MET A 1 -10.07 2.81 -0.23
CA MET A 1 -9.07 3.70 -0.83
C MET A 1 -9.44 5.16 -0.74
N GLN A 2 -10.65 5.55 -1.02
CA GLN A 2 -11.10 6.93 -0.85
C GLN A 2 -10.81 7.48 0.55
N THR A 3 -10.99 6.69 1.60
CA THR A 3 -10.73 7.09 2.99
C THR A 3 -9.27 7.47 3.26
N ALA A 4 -8.29 6.70 2.78
CA ALA A 4 -6.87 7.01 2.99
C ALA A 4 -6.45 8.28 2.24
N PHE A 5 -6.95 8.47 1.02
CA PHE A 5 -6.71 9.69 0.23
C PHE A 5 -7.35 10.92 0.90
N SER A 6 -8.57 10.78 1.41
CA SER A 6 -9.26 11.84 2.14
C SER A 6 -8.52 12.26 3.41
N PHE A 7 -7.99 11.28 4.17
CA PHE A 7 -7.18 11.56 5.36
C PHE A 7 -5.88 12.31 5.04
N VAL A 8 -5.16 11.87 4.00
CA VAL A 8 -3.93 12.54 3.56
C VAL A 8 -4.23 13.96 3.10
N SER A 9 -5.28 14.15 2.31
CA SER A 9 -5.68 15.48 1.85
C SER A 9 -6.10 16.38 3.02
N ALA A 10 -6.89 15.88 3.97
CA ALA A 10 -7.30 16.63 5.15
C ALA A 10 -6.10 17.02 6.02
N ALA A 11 -5.14 16.11 6.23
CA ALA A 11 -3.92 16.40 6.96
C ALA A 11 -3.07 17.49 6.29
N LEU A 12 -2.92 17.44 4.96
CA LEU A 12 -2.22 18.47 4.19
C LEU A 12 -2.91 19.83 4.26
N PHE A 13 -4.25 19.86 4.18
CA PHE A 13 -5.01 21.11 4.34
C PHE A 13 -4.90 21.69 5.75
N MET A 14 -4.94 20.85 6.81
CA MET A 14 -4.73 21.31 8.19
C MET A 14 -3.35 21.92 8.37
N VAL A 15 -2.31 21.27 7.87
CA VAL A 15 -0.94 21.80 7.97
C VAL A 15 -0.81 23.09 7.19
N ALA A 16 -1.38 23.20 6.00
CA ALA A 16 -1.40 24.44 5.21
C ALA A 16 -2.13 25.59 5.95
N ALA A 17 -3.26 25.31 6.58
CA ALA A 17 -4.02 26.29 7.37
C ALA A 17 -3.20 26.81 8.55
N ILE A 18 -2.54 25.92 9.31
CA ILE A 18 -1.65 26.28 10.43
C ILE A 18 -0.48 27.16 9.96
N ILE A 19 0.09 26.86 8.79
CA ILE A 19 1.16 27.67 8.18
C ILE A 19 0.68 29.09 7.87
N ILE A 20 -0.52 29.21 7.31
CA ILE A 20 -1.09 30.50 6.91
C ILE A 20 -1.39 31.36 8.15
N ASP A 21 -1.96 30.75 9.18
CA ASP A 21 -2.37 31.44 10.41
C ASP A 21 -1.17 31.89 11.27
N ASN A 22 -0.04 31.19 11.21
CA ASN A 22 1.16 31.46 12.01
C ASN A 22 2.32 32.11 11.24
N ARG A 23 2.07 32.73 10.09
CA ARG A 23 3.11 33.34 9.21
C ARG A 23 4.04 34.37 9.90
N GLY A 24 3.66 34.93 11.03
CA GLY A 24 4.49 35.89 11.77
C GLY A 24 5.19 35.32 13.01
N ARG A 25 4.86 34.08 13.43
CA ARG A 25 5.29 33.53 14.72
C ARG A 25 6.30 32.41 14.62
N ILE A 26 6.34 31.69 13.51
CA ILE A 26 7.25 30.57 13.27
C ILE A 26 8.05 30.87 12.01
N SER A 27 9.34 30.53 11.96
CA SER A 27 10.15 30.75 10.77
C SER A 27 9.61 29.95 9.58
N LEU A 28 9.53 30.58 8.41
CA LEU A 28 9.03 29.96 7.19
C LEU A 28 9.83 28.69 6.84
N GLU A 29 11.14 28.71 7.08
CA GLU A 29 12.03 27.59 6.83
C GLU A 29 11.65 26.36 7.66
N PHE A 30 11.36 26.54 8.95
CA PHE A 30 10.90 25.45 9.82
C PHE A 30 9.61 24.81 9.32
N LEU A 31 8.65 25.62 8.91
CA LEU A 31 7.37 25.16 8.36
C LEU A 31 7.56 24.41 7.04
N LEU A 32 8.43 24.91 6.15
CA LEU A 32 8.72 24.25 4.88
C LEU A 32 9.38 22.89 5.07
N VAL A 33 10.35 22.77 5.98
CA VAL A 33 11.01 21.50 6.29
C VAL A 33 10.03 20.51 6.90
N ALA A 34 9.20 20.93 7.83
CA ALA A 34 8.16 20.10 8.43
C ALA A 34 7.17 19.58 7.37
N PHE A 35 6.65 20.48 6.54
CA PHE A 35 5.70 20.15 5.49
C PHE A 35 6.31 19.20 4.44
N SER A 36 7.54 19.48 3.97
CA SER A 36 8.19 18.64 2.96
C SER A 36 8.47 17.23 3.48
N SER A 37 8.92 17.08 4.73
CA SER A 37 9.21 15.78 5.34
C SER A 37 7.95 14.93 5.50
N ILE A 38 6.86 15.52 6.00
CA ILE A 38 5.58 14.81 6.15
C ILE A 38 5.02 14.43 4.78
N SER A 39 5.04 15.35 3.82
CA SER A 39 4.53 15.10 2.46
C SER A 39 5.31 13.99 1.75
N ALA A 40 6.63 13.94 1.88
CA ALA A 40 7.46 12.90 1.29
C ALA A 40 7.10 11.51 1.82
N VAL A 41 6.90 11.37 3.14
CA VAL A 41 6.53 10.08 3.75
C VAL A 41 5.10 9.68 3.38
N LEU A 42 4.15 10.62 3.33
CA LEU A 42 2.78 10.34 2.89
C LEU A 42 2.72 9.91 1.43
N LEU A 43 3.47 10.56 0.54
CA LEU A 43 3.58 10.18 -0.86
C LEU A 43 4.20 8.80 -1.03
N SER A 44 5.23 8.44 -0.26
CA SER A 44 5.82 7.11 -0.27
C SER A 44 4.81 6.05 0.20
N SER A 45 4.03 6.32 1.24
CA SER A 45 2.94 5.44 1.69
C SER A 45 1.89 5.22 0.60
N LEU A 46 1.48 6.30 -0.09
CA LEU A 46 0.52 6.22 -1.19
C LEU A 46 1.07 5.40 -2.36
N PHE A 47 2.35 5.61 -2.70
CA PHE A 47 3.02 4.81 -3.74
C PHE A 47 3.03 3.32 -3.40
N CYS A 48 3.39 2.95 -2.17
CA CYS A 48 3.35 1.55 -1.71
C CYS A 48 1.92 0.97 -1.77
N ALA A 49 0.91 1.76 -1.39
CA ALA A 49 -0.49 1.35 -1.47
C ALA A 49 -0.94 1.12 -2.94
N THR A 50 -0.50 1.96 -3.88
CA THR A 50 -0.79 1.77 -5.30
C THR A 50 -0.11 0.53 -5.87
N GLN A 51 1.13 0.23 -5.46
CA GLN A 51 1.82 -1.01 -5.85
C GLN A 51 1.09 -2.26 -5.32
N ALA A 52 0.58 -2.22 -4.09
CA ALA A 52 -0.23 -3.32 -3.54
C ALA A 52 -1.50 -3.61 -4.36
N GLN A 53 -2.03 -2.59 -5.04
CA GLN A 53 -3.25 -2.72 -5.87
C GLN A 53 -2.96 -3.05 -7.32
N LYS A 54 -1.71 -3.01 -7.74
CA LYS A 54 -1.33 -3.37 -9.10
C LYS A 54 -1.95 -4.73 -9.45
N ARG A 55 -2.70 -4.75 -10.54
CA ARG A 55 -3.31 -5.99 -11.05
C ARG A 55 -2.18 -6.87 -11.59
N TYR A 56 -1.73 -7.83 -10.79
CA TYR A 56 -0.90 -8.90 -11.31
C TYR A 56 -1.73 -9.71 -12.30
N LYS A 57 -1.13 -10.12 -13.42
CA LYS A 57 -1.76 -11.08 -14.32
C LYS A 57 -2.11 -12.31 -13.49
N ARG A 58 -3.37 -12.48 -13.18
CA ARG A 58 -3.85 -13.70 -12.52
C ARG A 58 -3.87 -14.79 -13.59
N THR A 59 -3.21 -15.89 -13.33
CA THR A 59 -3.58 -17.15 -13.95
C THR A 59 -5.02 -17.41 -13.52
N SER A 60 -5.98 -17.11 -14.40
CA SER A 60 -7.38 -17.35 -14.09
C SER A 60 -7.55 -18.86 -13.94
N PHE A 61 -8.23 -19.29 -12.87
CA PHE A 61 -8.69 -20.67 -12.79
C PHE A 61 -9.40 -20.97 -14.10
N PRO A 62 -9.00 -22.03 -14.82
CA PRO A 62 -9.74 -22.44 -15.98
C PRO A 62 -11.16 -22.77 -15.52
N ASN A 63 -12.15 -22.18 -16.17
CA ASN A 63 -13.55 -22.47 -15.89
C ASN A 63 -13.72 -24.00 -15.97
N ALA A 64 -14.61 -24.58 -15.17
CA ALA A 64 -14.84 -26.03 -15.18
C ALA A 64 -15.02 -26.58 -16.61
N ARG A 65 -15.69 -25.82 -17.50
CA ARG A 65 -15.81 -26.12 -18.93
C ARG A 65 -14.49 -26.07 -19.69
N GLN A 66 -13.57 -25.17 -19.35
CA GLN A 66 -12.24 -25.10 -19.97
C GLN A 66 -11.36 -26.24 -19.50
N LEU A 67 -11.43 -26.57 -18.21
CA LEU A 67 -10.73 -27.73 -17.65
C LEU A 67 -11.23 -29.03 -18.28
N GLN A 68 -12.55 -29.18 -18.44
CA GLN A 68 -13.16 -30.30 -19.11
C GLN A 68 -12.69 -30.44 -20.57
N ARG A 69 -12.69 -29.32 -21.33
CA ARG A 69 -12.18 -29.32 -22.72
C ARG A 69 -10.68 -29.64 -22.80
N LEU A 70 -9.86 -29.14 -21.84
CA LEU A 70 -8.44 -29.47 -21.78
C LEU A 70 -8.24 -30.98 -21.52
N ILE A 71 -9.03 -31.57 -20.65
CA ILE A 71 -9.01 -33.01 -20.36
C ILE A 71 -9.51 -33.81 -21.57
N GLU A 72 -10.59 -33.37 -22.22
CA GLU A 72 -11.14 -33.98 -23.41
C GLU A 72 -10.19 -33.92 -24.61
N ASN A 73 -9.56 -32.79 -24.87
CA ASN A 73 -8.58 -32.63 -25.96
C ASN A 73 -7.29 -33.42 -25.72
N GLN A 74 -6.96 -33.76 -24.49
CA GLN A 74 -5.81 -34.59 -24.13
C GLN A 74 -6.19 -36.07 -23.92
N HIS A 75 -7.44 -36.43 -24.19
CA HIS A 75 -7.93 -37.83 -24.00
C HIS A 75 -7.05 -38.87 -24.71
N GLY A 76 -6.41 -38.51 -25.81
CA GLY A 76 -5.49 -39.40 -26.52
C GLY A 76 -4.13 -39.63 -25.84
N ASN A 77 -3.77 -38.73 -24.86
CA ASN A 77 -2.46 -38.77 -24.21
C ASN A 77 -2.48 -39.36 -22.80
N PHE A 78 -3.67 -39.58 -22.20
CA PHE A 78 -3.79 -40.18 -20.88
C PHE A 78 -4.14 -41.70 -21.00
N CYS A 79 -3.16 -42.53 -20.67
CA CYS A 79 -3.35 -43.98 -20.71
C CYS A 79 -4.12 -44.53 -19.49
N SER A 80 -4.37 -43.72 -18.44
CA SER A 80 -5.11 -44.17 -17.26
C SER A 80 -5.76 -43.02 -16.50
N ASP A 81 -6.83 -43.32 -15.74
CA ASP A 81 -7.50 -42.35 -14.87
C ASP A 81 -6.56 -41.76 -13.78
N ALA A 82 -5.60 -42.55 -13.32
CA ALA A 82 -4.57 -42.08 -12.36
C ALA A 82 -3.69 -40.94 -12.94
N GLN A 83 -3.34 -41.02 -14.21
CA GLN A 83 -2.58 -39.95 -14.88
C GLN A 83 -3.42 -38.69 -15.02
N ARG A 84 -4.70 -38.82 -15.30
CA ARG A 84 -5.65 -37.70 -15.39
C ARG A 84 -5.80 -37.01 -14.04
N HIS A 85 -5.97 -37.74 -12.96
CA HIS A 85 -6.02 -37.19 -11.60
C HIS A 85 -4.72 -36.48 -11.23
N LYS A 86 -3.56 -37.07 -11.52
CA LYS A 86 -2.26 -36.45 -11.26
C LYS A 86 -2.07 -35.12 -12.00
N TYR A 87 -2.51 -35.04 -13.26
CA TYR A 87 -2.46 -33.82 -14.05
C TYR A 87 -3.35 -32.71 -13.46
N VAL A 88 -4.58 -33.03 -13.08
CA VAL A 88 -5.50 -32.09 -12.44
C VAL A 88 -4.92 -31.54 -11.15
N VAL A 89 -4.44 -32.43 -10.27
CA VAL A 89 -3.82 -32.05 -8.98
C VAL A 89 -2.61 -31.15 -9.21
N LYS A 90 -1.73 -31.48 -10.16
CA LYS A 90 -0.57 -30.68 -10.50
C LYS A 90 -0.97 -29.28 -10.97
N THR A 91 -1.93 -29.16 -11.88
CA THR A 91 -2.42 -27.88 -12.40
C THR A 91 -3.02 -27.02 -11.28
N TYR A 92 -3.81 -27.61 -10.37
CA TYR A 92 -4.33 -26.88 -9.22
C TYR A 92 -3.24 -26.43 -8.26
N SER A 93 -2.21 -27.26 -8.01
CA SER A 93 -1.08 -26.91 -7.18
C SER A 93 -0.31 -25.71 -7.75
N GLU A 94 -0.02 -25.72 -9.04
CA GLU A 94 0.68 -24.61 -9.72
C GLU A 94 -0.11 -23.29 -9.66
N ILE A 95 -1.43 -23.36 -9.86
CA ILE A 95 -2.30 -22.19 -9.74
C ILE A 95 -2.34 -21.69 -8.31
N HIS A 96 -2.46 -22.59 -7.33
CA HIS A 96 -2.49 -22.24 -5.91
C HIS A 96 -1.17 -21.53 -5.49
N GLU A 97 -0.03 -22.10 -5.87
CA GLU A 97 1.28 -21.51 -5.60
C GLU A 97 1.42 -20.12 -6.22
N SER A 98 1.00 -19.95 -7.47
CA SER A 98 0.99 -18.64 -8.13
C SER A 98 0.13 -17.61 -7.38
N LEU A 99 -1.05 -18.02 -6.89
CA LEU A 99 -1.94 -17.15 -6.11
C LEU A 99 -1.33 -16.78 -4.75
N CYS A 100 -0.71 -17.75 -4.07
CA CYS A 100 -0.02 -17.51 -2.80
C CYS A 100 1.11 -16.48 -2.97
N ASN A 101 1.97 -16.64 -3.97
CA ASN A 101 3.09 -15.74 -4.25
C ASN A 101 2.61 -14.29 -4.55
N VAL A 102 1.53 -14.16 -5.33
CA VAL A 102 0.92 -12.85 -5.61
C VAL A 102 0.35 -12.23 -4.33
N ASN A 103 -0.31 -13.03 -3.50
CA ASN A 103 -0.90 -12.54 -2.26
C ASN A 103 0.17 -12.12 -1.25
N GLU A 104 1.23 -12.90 -1.09
CA GLU A 104 2.36 -12.55 -0.23
C GLU A 104 3.01 -11.22 -0.65
N SER A 105 3.24 -11.03 -1.95
CA SER A 105 3.77 -9.77 -2.47
C SER A 105 2.86 -8.58 -2.12
N ARG A 106 1.54 -8.73 -2.25
CA ARG A 106 0.57 -7.71 -1.86
C ARG A 106 0.61 -7.40 -0.38
N VAL A 107 0.65 -8.43 0.45
CA VAL A 107 0.71 -8.28 1.91
C VAL A 107 1.98 -7.52 2.32
N LYS A 108 3.12 -7.80 1.69
CA LYS A 108 4.37 -7.05 1.93
C LYS A 108 4.20 -5.56 1.63
N TRP A 109 3.65 -5.20 0.47
CA TRP A 109 3.41 -3.80 0.10
C TRP A 109 2.42 -3.10 1.03
N ILE A 110 1.36 -3.80 1.46
CA ILE A 110 0.40 -3.26 2.44
C ILE A 110 1.09 -2.99 3.77
N LYS A 111 1.91 -3.92 4.28
CA LYS A 111 2.66 -3.73 5.53
C LYS A 111 3.59 -2.52 5.45
N VAL A 112 4.35 -2.39 4.37
CA VAL A 112 5.24 -1.24 4.16
C VAL A 112 4.45 0.07 4.11
N SER A 113 3.32 0.11 3.40
CA SER A 113 2.44 1.28 3.36
C SER A 113 1.92 1.65 4.75
N MET A 114 1.48 0.68 5.55
CA MET A 114 1.01 0.93 6.93
C MET A 114 2.12 1.46 7.83
N ILE A 115 3.32 0.88 7.77
CA ILE A 115 4.48 1.36 8.55
C ILE A 115 4.81 2.80 8.16
N SER A 116 4.89 3.10 6.86
CA SER A 116 5.15 4.46 6.38
C SER A 116 4.09 5.46 6.86
N PHE A 117 2.83 5.04 6.90
CA PHE A 117 1.74 5.88 7.43
C PHE A 117 1.90 6.16 8.92
N TYR A 118 2.24 5.16 9.75
CA TYR A 118 2.51 5.37 11.16
C TYR A 118 3.73 6.26 11.41
N VAL A 119 4.78 6.12 10.59
CA VAL A 119 5.95 7.01 10.65
C VAL A 119 5.54 8.45 10.33
N ALA A 120 4.70 8.67 9.33
CA ALA A 120 4.19 10.00 9.02
C ALA A 120 3.39 10.61 10.18
N LEU A 121 2.53 9.83 10.84
CA LEU A 121 1.81 10.28 12.03
C LEU A 121 2.76 10.63 13.18
N GLY A 122 3.78 9.80 13.43
CA GLY A 122 4.82 10.09 14.43
C GLY A 122 5.55 11.40 14.14
N LEU A 123 5.93 11.62 12.88
CA LEU A 123 6.56 12.87 12.46
C LEU A 123 5.62 14.08 12.67
N CYS A 124 4.34 13.97 12.36
CA CYS A 124 3.38 15.04 12.62
C CYS A 124 3.34 15.41 14.11
N VAL A 125 3.31 14.42 15.01
CA VAL A 125 3.30 14.65 16.45
C VAL A 125 4.61 15.32 16.89
N CYS A 126 5.77 14.84 16.42
CA CYS A 126 7.08 15.41 16.75
C CYS A 126 7.17 16.88 16.31
N TRP A 127 6.76 17.20 15.08
CA TRP A 127 6.76 18.57 14.58
C TRP A 127 5.79 19.48 15.33
N PHE A 128 4.63 18.94 15.74
CA PHE A 128 3.67 19.68 16.55
C PHE A 128 4.24 20.04 17.93
N VAL A 129 4.87 19.08 18.60
CA VAL A 129 5.54 19.31 19.89
C VAL A 129 6.68 20.32 19.73
N ALA A 130 7.50 20.17 18.71
CA ALA A 130 8.59 21.13 18.42
C ALA A 130 8.06 22.56 18.20
N ALA A 131 6.95 22.70 17.47
CA ALA A 131 6.31 24.00 17.27
C ALA A 131 5.82 24.64 18.57
N ILE A 132 5.20 23.84 19.46
CA ILE A 132 4.78 24.31 20.77
C ILE A 132 5.97 24.77 21.61
N VAL A 133 7.05 24.01 21.65
CA VAL A 133 8.27 24.37 22.38
C VAL A 133 8.86 25.71 21.87
N VAL A 134 8.95 25.87 20.54
CA VAL A 134 9.43 27.13 19.95
C VAL A 134 8.54 28.32 20.33
N LEU A 135 7.22 28.14 20.36
CA LEU A 135 6.28 29.17 20.74
C LEU A 135 6.41 29.57 22.23
N ILE A 136 6.61 28.58 23.11
CA ILE A 136 6.79 28.83 24.57
C ILE A 136 8.08 29.56 24.82
N VAL A 137 9.20 29.13 24.23
CA VAL A 137 10.51 29.77 24.40
C VAL A 137 10.48 31.22 23.90
N ARG A 138 9.80 31.48 22.78
CA ARG A 138 9.66 32.84 22.24
C ARG A 138 8.75 33.77 23.07
N LYS A 139 7.87 33.23 23.87
CA LYS A 139 6.93 33.98 24.71
C LYS A 139 7.49 34.28 26.10
N GLY A 140 8.52 33.54 26.52
CA GLY A 140 9.17 33.67 27.83
C GLY A 140 10.48 34.50 27.83
N GLY A 141 10.96 34.89 26.67
CA GLY A 141 12.08 35.85 26.52
C GLY A 141 11.62 37.18 25.90
#